data_6393c59cdf63cd442e2b443082e2d3ba
#
_entry.id   6393c59cdf63cd442e2b443082e2d3ba
#
_cell.length_a   1.000
_cell.length_b   1.000
_cell.length_c   1.000
_cell.angle_alpha   90.00
_cell.angle_beta   90.00
_cell.angle_gamma   90.00
#
_symmetry.space_group_name_H-M   'P 1'
#
loop_
_entity.id
_entity.type
_entity.pdbx_description
1 polymer ?
#
loop_
_entity_poly.entity_id
_entity_poly.type
_entity_poly.pdbx_seq_one_letter_code
_entity_poly.pdbx_strand_id
1 'polypeptide(L)'
;MKIEDQITAAALAAVKELYGAEIPAQMIQLQKTKANFEGNLTLVTFPLLKTSRKSPEATAQEVGKYLKANCKAIADFNVVKGFLNLVIAPAAWIGLLNDIHADEKFGEQQVTADSPLAMVEYSSPNTNKPLHLGHVRNNLLGWSLSKIMEANGYKVVKTNIVNDRGIHICKSMLAWQKWGKCITPEQAGKKGDHLIGDFYVLFDKHYRAEVAELTAKFREEGLDDEAAKAKAEQESPLMKEAHEMLVKWEANDPEVRALWEKMNSWVYAGFDETYKALGVGFDKIYYESKTYLEGKKKVEEGLAKGLFVRKDDNSVWADLTNEGLDQKLLLRSDGTSVYMTQDIGTAEMRFKDYPIDKMIYVVGNEQNYHFQVLSILLDRLGFKWGKDLVHFSYGMVELPNGKMKSREGTVVDADDLIASMIQNARALSEDKVNKLEDITEAEKNEIARIVGLGALKYFILKVDARKNMLFNPEESIDFNGNTGPFIQYTYARIRSILRKAAAQGIAIPTVVADNAPINEKEIALIQKMNDFGAAVAQAGVDYSPSGIANYCYELTKEFNQFYHDYSILNADTEDEKTTRLVLAQNVAKVIKNGMELLGIEVPERM
;
A
#
# COMPACT_ATOMS: atom_id res chain seq x y z
N MET A 1 9.82 -22.44 18.97
CA MET A 1 9.77 -21.34 19.99
C MET A 1 10.91 -20.37 19.70
N LYS A 2 10.63 -19.07 19.58
CA LYS A 2 11.66 -18.05 19.23
C LYS A 2 12.83 -18.11 20.22
N ILE A 3 14.04 -17.79 19.75
CA ILE A 3 15.25 -17.75 20.59
C ILE A 3 15.06 -16.79 21.77
N GLU A 4 14.49 -15.63 21.51
CA GLU A 4 14.20 -14.60 22.53
C GLU A 4 13.24 -15.10 23.61
N ASP A 5 12.22 -15.91 23.24
CA ASP A 5 11.28 -16.50 24.21
C ASP A 5 11.98 -17.53 25.12
N GLN A 6 12.87 -18.34 24.54
CA GLN A 6 13.67 -19.31 25.30
C GLN A 6 14.58 -18.59 26.31
N ILE A 7 15.26 -17.53 25.88
CA ILE A 7 16.14 -16.74 26.74
C ILE A 7 15.33 -16.02 27.82
N THR A 8 14.16 -15.45 27.46
CA THR A 8 13.28 -14.78 28.42
C THR A 8 12.79 -15.75 29.50
N ALA A 9 12.33 -16.92 29.12
CA ALA A 9 11.90 -17.95 30.06
C ALA A 9 13.05 -18.41 30.99
N ALA A 10 14.24 -18.62 30.44
CA ALA A 10 15.41 -18.99 31.20
C ALA A 10 15.91 -17.87 32.14
N ALA A 11 15.80 -16.60 31.71
CA ALA A 11 16.13 -15.43 32.53
C ALA A 11 15.17 -15.24 33.70
N LEU A 12 13.86 -15.45 33.48
CA LEU A 12 12.87 -15.46 34.57
C LEU A 12 13.15 -16.56 35.58
N ALA A 13 13.50 -17.77 35.11
CA ALA A 13 13.92 -18.88 36.00
C ALA A 13 15.19 -18.53 36.76
N ALA A 14 16.19 -17.91 36.12
CA ALA A 14 17.41 -17.42 36.76
C ALA A 14 17.12 -16.45 37.91
N VAL A 15 16.25 -15.46 37.69
CA VAL A 15 15.90 -14.48 38.73
C VAL A 15 15.18 -15.15 39.90
N LYS A 16 14.30 -16.11 39.63
CA LYS A 16 13.59 -16.86 40.69
C LYS A 16 14.56 -17.71 41.51
N GLU A 17 15.48 -18.43 40.85
CA GLU A 17 16.40 -19.32 41.54
C GLU A 17 17.52 -18.58 42.26
N LEU A 18 18.12 -17.55 41.63
CA LEU A 18 19.25 -16.82 42.22
C LEU A 18 18.84 -15.80 43.27
N TYR A 19 17.66 -15.20 43.13
CA TYR A 19 17.23 -14.07 43.98
C TYR A 19 15.89 -14.29 44.70
N GLY A 20 15.26 -15.47 44.53
CA GLY A 20 14.01 -15.83 45.22
C GLY A 20 12.79 -14.95 44.85
N ALA A 21 12.82 -14.28 43.68
CA ALA A 21 11.79 -13.34 43.28
C ALA A 21 11.15 -13.70 41.95
N GLU A 22 9.84 -13.53 41.84
CA GLU A 22 9.12 -13.59 40.57
C GLU A 22 8.97 -12.18 40.00
N ILE A 23 9.33 -11.99 38.72
CA ILE A 23 9.24 -10.70 38.03
C ILE A 23 8.42 -10.84 36.75
N PRO A 24 7.76 -9.75 36.29
CA PRO A 24 7.08 -9.73 35.01
C PRO A 24 8.06 -9.93 33.84
N ALA A 25 7.63 -10.64 32.79
CA ALA A 25 8.44 -10.88 31.59
C ALA A 25 8.95 -9.59 30.92
N GLN A 26 8.21 -8.48 31.04
CA GLN A 26 8.58 -7.17 30.50
C GLN A 26 9.86 -6.60 31.13
N MET A 27 10.29 -7.10 32.29
CA MET A 27 11.57 -6.71 32.90
C MET A 27 12.78 -7.36 32.23
N ILE A 28 12.58 -8.44 31.47
CA ILE A 28 13.62 -9.07 30.66
C ILE A 28 13.67 -8.33 29.32
N GLN A 29 14.64 -7.44 29.18
CA GLN A 29 14.82 -6.63 27.99
C GLN A 29 15.98 -7.18 27.16
N LEU A 30 15.66 -7.73 25.99
CA LEU A 30 16.61 -8.21 25.00
C LEU A 30 16.74 -7.20 23.86
N GLN A 31 17.97 -6.99 23.40
CA GLN A 31 18.26 -6.15 22.23
C GLN A 31 19.43 -6.77 21.43
N LYS A 32 19.59 -6.38 20.16
CA LYS A 32 20.77 -6.81 19.38
C LYS A 32 22.05 -6.28 20.03
N THR A 33 23.08 -7.14 20.11
CA THR A 33 24.40 -6.71 20.58
C THR A 33 24.99 -5.71 19.60
N LYS A 34 25.61 -4.63 20.13
CA LYS A 34 26.28 -3.62 19.28
C LYS A 34 27.47 -4.26 18.57
N ALA A 35 27.70 -3.87 17.33
CA ALA A 35 28.71 -4.47 16.43
C ALA A 35 30.17 -4.49 16.97
N ASN A 36 30.49 -3.62 17.94
CA ASN A 36 31.81 -3.57 18.55
C ASN A 36 31.98 -4.50 19.78
N PHE A 37 30.97 -5.30 20.10
CA PHE A 37 31.01 -6.27 21.19
C PHE A 37 30.69 -7.66 20.65
N GLU A 38 31.35 -8.67 21.25
CA GLU A 38 31.05 -10.08 20.98
C GLU A 38 29.69 -10.46 21.52
N GLY A 39 28.91 -11.23 20.76
CA GLY A 39 27.57 -11.72 21.11
C GLY A 39 26.53 -11.38 20.05
N ASN A 40 25.38 -12.01 20.15
CA ASN A 40 24.25 -11.83 19.20
C ASN A 40 23.11 -11.01 19.83
N LEU A 41 22.78 -11.30 21.10
CA LEU A 41 21.74 -10.62 21.86
C LEU A 41 22.31 -10.11 23.18
N THR A 42 21.86 -8.93 23.61
CA THR A 42 22.21 -8.32 24.89
C THR A 42 21.00 -8.30 25.81
N LEU A 43 21.13 -8.92 26.99
CA LEU A 43 20.18 -8.76 28.07
C LEU A 43 20.55 -7.54 28.91
N VAL A 44 19.63 -6.58 29.02
CA VAL A 44 19.81 -5.37 29.84
C VAL A 44 19.51 -5.72 31.29
N THR A 45 20.54 -5.71 32.16
CA THR A 45 20.39 -6.15 33.54
C THR A 45 19.89 -5.06 34.50
N PHE A 46 19.92 -3.79 34.10
CA PHE A 46 19.53 -2.67 34.96
C PHE A 46 18.13 -2.79 35.59
N PRO A 47 17.08 -3.28 34.89
CA PRO A 47 15.79 -3.53 35.51
C PRO A 47 15.83 -4.55 36.67
N LEU A 48 16.81 -5.46 36.66
CA LEU A 48 16.93 -6.55 37.63
C LEU A 48 17.65 -6.14 38.94
N LEU A 49 18.28 -4.95 38.97
CA LEU A 49 19.13 -4.54 40.11
C LEU A 49 18.37 -4.39 41.42
N LYS A 50 17.11 -3.95 41.36
CA LYS A 50 16.27 -3.87 42.59
C LYS A 50 16.00 -5.24 43.19
N THR A 51 15.96 -6.28 42.36
CA THR A 51 15.69 -7.64 42.76
C THR A 51 16.98 -8.33 43.20
N SER A 52 18.08 -8.20 42.43
CA SER A 52 19.37 -8.80 42.77
C SER A 52 20.06 -8.14 43.96
N ARG A 53 19.85 -6.86 44.18
CA ARG A 53 20.52 -6.01 45.19
C ARG A 53 22.06 -6.07 45.06
N LYS A 54 22.55 -6.20 43.82
CA LYS A 54 23.96 -6.30 43.48
C LYS A 54 24.35 -5.28 42.42
N SER A 55 25.63 -5.14 42.14
CA SER A 55 26.09 -4.28 41.05
C SER A 55 25.61 -4.81 39.69
N PRO A 56 25.52 -3.96 38.65
CA PRO A 56 25.14 -4.39 37.31
C PRO A 56 26.02 -5.53 36.78
N GLU A 57 27.32 -5.43 36.98
CA GLU A 57 28.30 -6.44 36.54
C GLU A 57 28.11 -7.78 37.27
N ALA A 58 27.92 -7.75 38.60
CA ALA A 58 27.71 -8.97 39.38
C ALA A 58 26.38 -9.64 38.99
N THR A 59 25.32 -8.87 38.82
CA THR A 59 24.02 -9.38 38.37
C THR A 59 24.12 -10.00 36.98
N ALA A 60 24.78 -9.31 36.03
CA ALA A 60 24.98 -9.81 34.66
C ALA A 60 25.83 -11.12 34.69
N GLN A 61 26.85 -11.18 35.52
CA GLN A 61 27.72 -12.37 35.61
C GLN A 61 26.98 -13.57 36.18
N GLU A 62 26.15 -13.41 37.21
CA GLU A 62 25.39 -14.52 37.79
C GLU A 62 24.29 -15.01 36.86
N VAL A 63 23.50 -14.08 36.28
CA VAL A 63 22.48 -14.44 35.30
C VAL A 63 23.11 -15.08 34.08
N GLY A 64 24.25 -14.58 33.58
CA GLY A 64 24.95 -15.13 32.44
C GLY A 64 25.44 -16.58 32.68
N LYS A 65 26.02 -16.86 33.88
CA LYS A 65 26.40 -18.23 34.28
C LYS A 65 25.20 -19.17 34.32
N TYR A 66 24.08 -18.71 34.88
CA TYR A 66 22.86 -19.50 34.94
C TYR A 66 22.33 -19.81 33.54
N LEU A 67 22.22 -18.79 32.66
CA LEU A 67 21.76 -18.95 31.30
C LEU A 67 22.66 -19.92 30.49
N LYS A 68 23.96 -19.79 30.58
CA LYS A 68 24.91 -20.70 29.92
C LYS A 68 24.75 -22.17 30.39
N ALA A 69 24.41 -22.37 31.66
CA ALA A 69 24.23 -23.72 32.20
C ALA A 69 22.85 -24.33 31.91
N ASN A 70 21.79 -23.50 31.81
CA ASN A 70 20.42 -23.98 31.82
C ASN A 70 19.63 -23.64 30.54
N CYS A 71 20.16 -22.82 29.61
CA CYS A 71 19.53 -22.46 28.35
C CYS A 71 20.34 -23.02 27.18
N LYS A 72 19.83 -24.05 26.50
CA LYS A 72 20.49 -24.67 25.35
C LYS A 72 20.77 -23.72 24.19
N ALA A 73 20.01 -22.63 24.10
CA ALA A 73 20.22 -21.61 23.07
C ALA A 73 21.47 -20.75 23.30
N ILE A 74 22.11 -20.81 24.50
CA ILE A 74 23.26 -20.00 24.86
C ILE A 74 24.53 -20.84 24.86
N ALA A 75 25.47 -20.49 23.99
CA ALA A 75 26.80 -21.12 23.96
C ALA A 75 27.77 -20.45 24.93
N ASP A 76 27.78 -19.13 24.97
CA ASP A 76 28.65 -18.34 25.83
C ASP A 76 28.07 -16.93 26.12
N PHE A 77 28.74 -16.18 26.98
CA PHE A 77 28.38 -14.81 27.29
C PHE A 77 29.60 -13.98 27.71
N ASN A 78 29.48 -12.67 27.54
CA ASN A 78 30.42 -11.71 28.14
C ASN A 78 29.63 -10.55 28.79
N VAL A 79 30.30 -9.86 29.71
CA VAL A 79 29.70 -8.73 30.45
C VAL A 79 30.50 -7.46 30.19
N VAL A 80 29.82 -6.42 29.71
CA VAL A 80 30.42 -5.12 29.46
C VAL A 80 29.59 -4.05 30.15
N LYS A 81 30.10 -3.39 31.17
CA LYS A 81 29.42 -2.30 31.91
C LYS A 81 28.00 -2.66 32.35
N GLY A 82 27.80 -3.90 32.83
CA GLY A 82 26.49 -4.39 33.27
C GLY A 82 25.53 -4.83 32.14
N PHE A 83 25.95 -4.77 30.89
CA PHE A 83 25.25 -5.41 29.77
C PHE A 83 25.69 -6.84 29.62
N LEU A 84 24.75 -7.76 29.61
CA LEU A 84 25.01 -9.19 29.41
C LEU A 84 24.84 -9.53 27.93
N ASN A 85 25.97 -9.66 27.23
CA ASN A 85 26.00 -10.05 25.82
C ASN A 85 26.01 -11.57 25.71
N LEU A 86 25.04 -12.14 25.03
CA LEU A 86 24.83 -13.57 24.88
C LEU A 86 25.30 -14.03 23.51
N VAL A 87 26.10 -15.10 23.49
CA VAL A 87 26.51 -15.82 22.27
C VAL A 87 25.52 -16.97 22.07
N ILE A 88 24.76 -16.89 21.00
CA ILE A 88 23.73 -17.90 20.65
C ILE A 88 24.42 -19.14 20.08
N ALA A 89 24.02 -20.34 20.54
CA ALA A 89 24.54 -21.60 20.05
C ALA A 89 24.24 -21.82 18.56
N PRO A 90 25.21 -22.36 17.77
CA PRO A 90 24.95 -22.68 16.35
C PRO A 90 23.70 -23.53 16.13
N ALA A 91 23.49 -24.55 16.97
CA ALA A 91 22.29 -25.39 16.90
C ALA A 91 20.95 -24.59 17.05
N ALA A 92 20.94 -23.50 17.84
CA ALA A 92 19.75 -22.66 17.96
C ALA A 92 19.47 -21.87 16.67
N TRP A 93 20.52 -21.40 15.97
CA TRP A 93 20.37 -20.77 14.64
C TRP A 93 19.90 -21.78 13.60
N ILE A 94 20.43 -22.99 13.60
CA ILE A 94 19.95 -24.07 12.71
C ILE A 94 18.48 -24.42 13.00
N GLY A 95 18.12 -24.53 14.28
CA GLY A 95 16.71 -24.75 14.67
C GLY A 95 15.79 -23.65 14.15
N LEU A 96 16.21 -22.38 14.24
CA LEU A 96 15.47 -21.24 13.69
C LEU A 96 15.39 -21.30 12.15
N LEU A 97 16.47 -21.66 11.46
CA LEU A 97 16.46 -21.89 10.01
C LEU A 97 15.47 -22.98 9.62
N ASN A 98 15.41 -24.07 10.38
CA ASN A 98 14.45 -25.16 10.17
C ASN A 98 12.99 -24.71 10.42
N ASP A 99 12.73 -23.89 11.46
CA ASP A 99 11.42 -23.31 11.71
C ASP A 99 10.99 -22.42 10.52
N ILE A 100 11.89 -21.55 10.03
CA ILE A 100 11.64 -20.72 8.84
C ILE A 100 11.37 -21.60 7.61
N HIS A 101 12.15 -22.68 7.46
CA HIS A 101 12.04 -23.57 6.30
C HIS A 101 10.70 -24.32 6.26
N ALA A 102 10.20 -24.73 7.40
CA ALA A 102 8.93 -25.45 7.51
C ALA A 102 7.68 -24.60 7.32
N ASP A 103 7.79 -23.27 7.46
CA ASP A 103 6.65 -22.35 7.38
C ASP A 103 6.68 -21.58 6.05
N GLU A 104 5.73 -21.90 5.16
CA GLU A 104 5.60 -21.22 3.86
C GLU A 104 5.15 -19.74 3.99
N LYS A 105 4.40 -19.42 5.03
CA LYS A 105 3.91 -18.08 5.35
C LYS A 105 4.63 -17.45 6.53
N PHE A 106 5.92 -17.82 6.71
CA PHE A 106 6.75 -17.33 7.80
C PHE A 106 6.67 -15.81 7.93
N GLY A 107 6.40 -15.35 9.14
CA GLY A 107 6.28 -13.94 9.49
C GLY A 107 4.88 -13.34 9.33
N GLU A 108 3.91 -14.07 8.79
CA GLU A 108 2.52 -13.65 8.67
C GLU A 108 1.65 -14.26 9.79
N GLN A 109 0.62 -13.54 10.21
CA GLN A 109 -0.41 -14.04 11.11
C GLN A 109 -1.54 -14.70 10.30
N GLN A 110 -2.07 -15.79 10.82
CA GLN A 110 -3.18 -16.48 10.15
C GLN A 110 -4.49 -15.71 10.35
N VAL A 111 -5.25 -15.54 9.26
CA VAL A 111 -6.62 -15.06 9.29
C VAL A 111 -7.53 -16.22 9.70
N THR A 112 -8.35 -16.01 10.74
CA THR A 112 -9.29 -17.01 11.29
C THR A 112 -10.73 -16.53 11.18
N ALA A 113 -11.68 -17.37 11.61
CA ALA A 113 -13.09 -17.00 11.66
C ALA A 113 -13.35 -15.80 12.60
N ASP A 114 -12.56 -15.66 13.66
CA ASP A 114 -12.69 -14.62 14.68
C ASP A 114 -11.82 -13.38 14.41
N SER A 115 -11.05 -13.37 13.31
CA SER A 115 -10.21 -12.24 12.93
C SER A 115 -11.04 -10.98 12.69
N PRO A 116 -10.58 -9.80 13.16
CA PRO A 116 -11.25 -8.53 12.92
C PRO A 116 -11.28 -8.18 11.43
N LEU A 117 -12.30 -7.44 11.00
CA LEU A 117 -12.48 -7.03 9.63
C LEU A 117 -11.99 -5.59 9.41
N ALA A 118 -11.03 -5.43 8.51
CA ALA A 118 -10.62 -4.14 7.98
C ALA A 118 -11.21 -3.93 6.58
N MET A 119 -11.83 -2.76 6.35
CA MET A 119 -12.20 -2.32 5.01
C MET A 119 -11.21 -1.25 4.55
N VAL A 120 -10.64 -1.44 3.37
CA VAL A 120 -9.67 -0.51 2.78
C VAL A 120 -10.25 0.06 1.48
N GLU A 121 -10.50 1.37 1.48
CA GLU A 121 -10.94 2.10 0.30
C GLU A 121 -9.75 2.71 -0.43
N TYR A 122 -9.70 2.51 -1.74
CA TYR A 122 -8.71 3.17 -2.61
C TYR A 122 -9.24 3.29 -4.04
N SER A 123 -8.52 3.99 -4.90
CA SER A 123 -8.79 4.38 -6.28
C SER A 123 -9.72 5.60 -6.41
N SER A 124 -10.98 5.49 -6.08
CA SER A 124 -12.00 6.58 -6.11
C SER A 124 -11.98 7.43 -7.39
N PRO A 125 -12.08 6.81 -8.58
CA PRO A 125 -11.95 7.51 -9.85
C PRO A 125 -13.24 8.23 -10.26
N ASN A 126 -13.09 9.29 -11.08
CA ASN A 126 -14.22 9.93 -11.75
C ASN A 126 -14.38 9.36 -13.16
N THR A 127 -15.61 9.07 -13.59
CA THR A 127 -15.88 8.43 -14.88
C THR A 127 -15.83 9.38 -16.09
N ASN A 128 -15.26 10.57 -15.94
CA ASN A 128 -15.05 11.53 -17.03
C ASN A 128 -13.64 11.53 -17.61
N LYS A 129 -12.75 10.68 -17.15
CA LYS A 129 -11.35 10.63 -17.59
C LYS A 129 -10.70 9.27 -17.25
N PRO A 130 -9.65 8.85 -17.98
CA PRO A 130 -8.88 7.65 -17.64
C PRO A 130 -8.10 7.81 -16.33
N LEU A 131 -7.61 6.68 -15.80
CA LEU A 131 -6.72 6.67 -14.67
C LEU A 131 -5.36 7.29 -15.02
N HIS A 132 -4.69 7.89 -14.06
CA HIS A 132 -3.41 8.55 -14.23
C HIS A 132 -2.41 8.20 -13.12
N LEU A 133 -1.17 8.65 -13.21
CA LEU A 133 -0.10 8.36 -12.22
C LEU A 133 -0.54 8.58 -10.76
N GLY A 134 -1.35 9.60 -10.47
CA GLY A 134 -1.90 9.80 -9.12
C GLY A 134 -2.80 8.64 -8.67
N HIS A 135 -3.63 8.10 -9.57
CA HIS A 135 -4.43 6.91 -9.29
C HIS A 135 -3.55 5.66 -9.17
N VAL A 136 -2.48 5.54 -9.98
CA VAL A 136 -1.52 4.44 -9.85
C VAL A 136 -0.93 4.42 -8.45
N ARG A 137 -0.46 5.57 -7.93
CA ARG A 137 0.07 5.66 -6.56
C ARG A 137 -0.98 5.26 -5.53
N ASN A 138 -2.19 5.79 -5.62
CA ASN A 138 -3.29 5.48 -4.72
C ASN A 138 -3.61 3.97 -4.71
N ASN A 139 -3.75 3.37 -5.90
CA ASN A 139 -4.05 1.95 -6.07
C ASN A 139 -2.97 1.05 -5.48
N LEU A 140 -1.70 1.37 -5.72
CA LEU A 140 -0.58 0.59 -5.21
C LEU A 140 -0.46 0.66 -3.68
N LEU A 141 -0.67 1.85 -3.10
CA LEU A 141 -0.70 2.04 -1.65
C LEU A 141 -1.85 1.27 -1.02
N GLY A 142 -3.07 1.38 -1.56
CA GLY A 142 -4.25 0.69 -1.04
C GLY A 142 -4.15 -0.83 -1.16
N TRP A 143 -3.65 -1.33 -2.29
CA TRP A 143 -3.44 -2.76 -2.49
C TRP A 143 -2.40 -3.33 -1.53
N SER A 144 -1.22 -2.69 -1.44
CA SER A 144 -0.15 -3.13 -0.53
C SER A 144 -0.60 -3.07 0.93
N LEU A 145 -1.29 -1.99 1.33
CA LEU A 145 -1.83 -1.88 2.68
C LEU A 145 -2.83 -3.00 2.99
N SER A 146 -3.69 -3.35 2.04
CA SER A 146 -4.62 -4.47 2.17
C SER A 146 -3.90 -5.79 2.44
N LYS A 147 -2.82 -6.07 1.68
CA LYS A 147 -1.98 -7.26 1.87
C LYS A 147 -1.26 -7.27 3.22
N ILE A 148 -0.73 -6.12 3.64
CA ILE A 148 -0.09 -5.97 4.96
C ILE A 148 -1.09 -6.22 6.09
N MET A 149 -2.32 -5.73 5.97
CA MET A 149 -3.37 -5.99 6.96
C MET A 149 -3.77 -7.47 7.00
N GLU A 150 -3.89 -8.13 5.84
CA GLU A 150 -4.12 -9.59 5.76
C GLU A 150 -2.99 -10.35 6.49
N ALA A 151 -1.73 -10.00 6.23
CA ALA A 151 -0.57 -10.61 6.88
C ALA A 151 -0.47 -10.32 8.39
N ASN A 152 -1.20 -9.32 8.89
CA ASN A 152 -1.37 -9.02 10.31
C ASN A 152 -2.65 -9.64 10.91
N GLY A 153 -3.25 -10.62 10.24
CA GLY A 153 -4.36 -11.40 10.76
C GLY A 153 -5.74 -10.75 10.62
N TYR A 154 -5.90 -9.68 9.85
CA TYR A 154 -7.21 -9.10 9.55
C TYR A 154 -7.87 -9.82 8.38
N LYS A 155 -9.19 -10.01 8.44
CA LYS A 155 -10.00 -10.15 7.23
C LYS A 155 -10.03 -8.81 6.53
N VAL A 156 -9.81 -8.77 5.23
CA VAL A 156 -9.78 -7.50 4.49
C VAL A 156 -10.84 -7.49 3.40
N VAL A 157 -11.60 -6.41 3.35
CA VAL A 157 -12.48 -6.06 2.23
C VAL A 157 -11.90 -4.87 1.50
N LYS A 158 -11.47 -5.08 0.26
CA LYS A 158 -10.98 -4.04 -0.64
C LYS A 158 -12.17 -3.38 -1.33
N THR A 159 -12.30 -2.06 -1.19
CA THR A 159 -13.44 -1.34 -1.75
C THR A 159 -13.00 -0.11 -2.54
N ASN A 160 -13.86 0.28 -3.47
CA ASN A 160 -13.72 1.45 -4.31
C ASN A 160 -15.03 2.23 -4.29
N ILE A 161 -14.98 3.56 -4.33
CA ILE A 161 -16.12 4.41 -4.65
C ILE A 161 -15.91 5.05 -6.01
N VAL A 162 -16.79 4.77 -6.97
CA VAL A 162 -16.71 5.33 -8.32
C VAL A 162 -17.60 6.56 -8.40
N ASN A 163 -17.01 7.69 -8.76
CA ASN A 163 -17.69 8.96 -8.95
C ASN A 163 -18.28 9.00 -10.37
N ASP A 164 -19.48 8.45 -10.51
CA ASP A 164 -20.17 8.23 -11.77
C ASP A 164 -21.32 9.21 -12.03
N ARG A 165 -21.45 10.26 -11.20
CA ARG A 165 -22.49 11.31 -11.34
C ARG A 165 -21.92 12.72 -11.23
N GLY A 166 -22.73 13.70 -11.62
CA GLY A 166 -22.41 15.11 -11.46
C GLY A 166 -22.10 15.82 -12.76
N ILE A 167 -21.85 17.13 -12.64
CA ILE A 167 -21.70 18.03 -13.79
C ILE A 167 -20.58 17.63 -14.75
N HIS A 168 -19.47 17.09 -14.22
CA HIS A 168 -18.33 16.68 -15.05
C HIS A 168 -18.67 15.50 -15.98
N ILE A 169 -19.52 14.59 -15.52
CA ILE A 169 -19.99 13.46 -16.33
C ILE A 169 -20.94 13.99 -17.41
N CYS A 170 -21.88 14.90 -17.06
CA CYS A 170 -22.78 15.53 -18.00
C CYS A 170 -22.04 16.31 -19.10
N LYS A 171 -20.88 16.93 -18.80
CA LYS A 171 -20.04 17.60 -19.80
C LYS A 171 -19.54 16.62 -20.87
N SER A 172 -19.04 15.45 -20.48
CA SER A 172 -18.62 14.42 -21.43
C SER A 172 -19.80 13.87 -22.24
N MET A 173 -20.95 13.66 -21.60
CA MET A 173 -22.17 13.19 -22.26
C MET A 173 -22.66 14.20 -23.31
N LEU A 174 -22.71 15.47 -22.95
CA LEU A 174 -23.15 16.54 -23.86
C LEU A 174 -22.17 16.68 -25.04
N ALA A 175 -20.86 16.64 -24.80
CA ALA A 175 -19.87 16.69 -25.86
C ALA A 175 -20.02 15.52 -26.84
N TRP A 176 -20.26 14.31 -26.33
CA TRP A 176 -20.49 13.14 -27.18
C TRP A 176 -21.74 13.29 -28.02
N GLN A 177 -22.84 13.83 -27.48
CA GLN A 177 -24.05 14.09 -28.23
C GLN A 177 -23.86 15.15 -29.34
N LYS A 178 -23.18 16.26 -28.99
CA LYS A 178 -23.04 17.40 -29.93
C LYS A 178 -22.01 17.11 -31.03
N TRP A 179 -20.89 16.46 -30.69
CA TRP A 179 -19.74 16.35 -31.62
C TRP A 179 -19.28 14.93 -31.87
N GLY A 180 -19.76 13.95 -31.10
CA GLY A 180 -19.28 12.57 -31.15
C GLY A 180 -19.87 11.73 -32.27
N LYS A 181 -20.91 12.20 -33.00
CA LYS A 181 -21.56 11.44 -34.08
C LYS A 181 -21.92 10.00 -33.70
N CYS A 182 -22.26 9.77 -32.45
CA CYS A 182 -22.59 8.46 -31.88
C CYS A 182 -21.45 7.42 -31.92
N ILE A 183 -20.18 7.85 -32.00
CA ILE A 183 -19.03 6.96 -32.05
C ILE A 183 -18.92 6.10 -30.78
N THR A 184 -18.63 4.81 -30.95
CA THR A 184 -18.37 3.88 -29.83
C THR A 184 -16.86 3.65 -29.65
N PRO A 185 -16.41 3.09 -28.54
CA PRO A 185 -14.99 2.73 -28.31
C PRO A 185 -14.43 1.83 -29.42
N GLU A 186 -15.19 0.84 -29.85
CA GLU A 186 -14.80 -0.08 -30.93
C GLU A 186 -14.60 0.65 -32.26
N GLN A 187 -15.53 1.56 -32.61
CA GLN A 187 -15.44 2.35 -33.85
C GLN A 187 -14.27 3.35 -33.81
N ALA A 188 -13.97 3.87 -32.61
CA ALA A 188 -12.87 4.81 -32.40
C ALA A 188 -11.51 4.08 -32.30
N GLY A 189 -11.50 2.76 -32.12
CA GLY A 189 -10.29 1.98 -31.81
C GLY A 189 -9.62 2.42 -30.51
N LYS A 190 -10.43 2.89 -29.53
CA LYS A 190 -9.95 3.40 -28.25
C LYS A 190 -10.65 2.72 -27.07
N LYS A 191 -9.94 2.59 -25.96
CA LYS A 191 -10.51 2.19 -24.68
C LYS A 191 -11.61 3.17 -24.24
N GLY A 192 -12.65 2.68 -23.58
CA GLY A 192 -13.84 3.47 -23.27
C GLY A 192 -13.57 4.70 -22.38
N ASP A 193 -12.78 4.57 -21.34
CA ASP A 193 -12.41 5.67 -20.46
C ASP A 193 -11.55 6.75 -21.17
N HIS A 194 -10.68 6.34 -22.11
CA HIS A 194 -9.94 7.27 -22.96
C HIS A 194 -10.85 8.03 -23.92
N LEU A 195 -11.81 7.35 -24.55
CA LEU A 195 -12.78 7.98 -25.44
C LEU A 195 -13.61 9.03 -24.68
N ILE A 196 -14.10 8.69 -23.49
CA ILE A 196 -14.88 9.61 -22.66
C ILE A 196 -14.00 10.78 -22.18
N GLY A 197 -12.75 10.53 -21.85
CA GLY A 197 -11.75 11.56 -21.53
C GLY A 197 -11.55 12.56 -22.67
N ASP A 198 -11.47 12.08 -23.92
CA ASP A 198 -11.39 12.97 -25.09
C ASP A 198 -12.60 13.89 -25.20
N PHE A 199 -13.81 13.40 -24.94
CA PHE A 199 -15.02 14.22 -24.95
C PHE A 199 -15.05 15.21 -23.79
N TYR A 200 -14.49 14.87 -22.64
CA TYR A 200 -14.34 15.83 -21.55
C TYR A 200 -13.42 17.00 -21.93
N VAL A 201 -12.28 16.70 -22.56
CA VAL A 201 -11.34 17.71 -23.06
C VAL A 201 -11.98 18.54 -24.19
N LEU A 202 -12.73 17.88 -25.08
CA LEU A 202 -13.43 18.56 -26.18
C LEU A 202 -14.48 19.55 -25.65
N PHE A 203 -15.25 19.16 -24.62
CA PHE A 203 -16.17 20.08 -23.94
C PHE A 203 -15.43 21.30 -23.41
N ASP A 204 -14.33 21.11 -22.67
CA ASP A 204 -13.57 22.20 -22.08
C ASP A 204 -13.02 23.17 -23.15
N LYS A 205 -12.58 22.64 -24.28
CA LYS A 205 -12.12 23.45 -25.43
C LYS A 205 -13.23 24.36 -25.97
N HIS A 206 -14.42 23.81 -26.23
CA HIS A 206 -15.56 24.60 -26.73
C HIS A 206 -16.06 25.56 -25.68
N TYR A 207 -16.13 25.15 -24.42
CA TYR A 207 -16.54 26.01 -23.31
C TYR A 207 -15.62 27.22 -23.15
N ARG A 208 -14.28 27.02 -23.19
CA ARG A 208 -13.33 28.15 -23.12
C ARG A 208 -13.47 29.11 -24.28
N ALA A 209 -13.68 28.61 -25.50
CA ALA A 209 -13.91 29.46 -26.66
C ALA A 209 -15.19 30.28 -26.50
N GLU A 210 -16.29 29.66 -26.09
CA GLU A 210 -17.58 30.31 -25.82
C GLU A 210 -17.46 31.39 -24.73
N VAL A 211 -16.78 31.06 -23.61
CA VAL A 211 -16.56 32.04 -22.53
C VAL A 211 -15.72 33.23 -23.02
N ALA A 212 -14.70 32.98 -23.86
CA ALA A 212 -13.89 34.07 -24.41
C ALA A 212 -14.70 35.02 -25.30
N GLU A 213 -15.58 34.50 -26.17
CA GLU A 213 -16.46 35.26 -27.02
C GLU A 213 -17.48 36.09 -26.19
N LEU A 214 -18.11 35.47 -25.19
CA LEU A 214 -19.06 36.16 -24.30
C LEU A 214 -18.34 37.22 -23.45
N THR A 215 -17.13 36.94 -22.97
CA THR A 215 -16.34 37.93 -22.23
C THR A 215 -16.03 39.17 -23.07
N ALA A 216 -15.62 38.98 -24.34
CA ALA A 216 -15.39 40.09 -25.26
C ALA A 216 -16.66 40.95 -25.46
N LYS A 217 -17.81 40.29 -25.67
CA LYS A 217 -19.11 40.95 -25.80
C LYS A 217 -19.46 41.75 -24.54
N PHE A 218 -19.32 41.19 -23.35
CA PHE A 218 -19.66 41.90 -22.11
C PHE A 218 -18.70 43.04 -21.78
N ARG A 219 -17.47 42.99 -22.24
CA ARG A 219 -16.53 44.14 -22.20
C ARG A 219 -17.01 45.29 -23.09
N GLU A 220 -17.50 44.98 -24.30
CA GLU A 220 -18.09 45.96 -25.20
C GLU A 220 -19.36 46.60 -24.60
N GLU A 221 -20.08 45.86 -23.75
CA GLU A 221 -21.23 46.34 -22.98
C GLU A 221 -20.83 47.20 -21.76
N GLY A 222 -19.52 47.35 -21.48
CA GLY A 222 -18.99 48.25 -20.45
C GLY A 222 -18.64 47.60 -19.10
N LEU A 223 -18.58 46.27 -19.02
CA LEU A 223 -18.11 45.58 -17.81
C LEU A 223 -16.57 45.55 -17.78
N ASP A 224 -16.00 45.57 -16.58
CA ASP A 224 -14.56 45.29 -16.38
C ASP A 224 -14.24 43.83 -16.68
N ASP A 225 -12.94 43.51 -16.77
CA ASP A 225 -12.44 42.20 -17.17
C ASP A 225 -12.91 41.05 -16.27
N GLU A 226 -12.98 41.27 -14.97
CA GLU A 226 -13.35 40.25 -13.98
C GLU A 226 -14.87 40.03 -13.98
N ALA A 227 -15.64 41.11 -13.99
CA ALA A 227 -17.11 41.05 -14.07
C ALA A 227 -17.59 40.49 -15.42
N ALA A 228 -16.94 40.86 -16.53
CA ALA A 228 -17.27 40.34 -17.86
C ALA A 228 -17.03 38.82 -17.93
N LYS A 229 -15.91 38.35 -17.40
CA LYS A 229 -15.57 36.91 -17.35
C LYS A 229 -16.53 36.14 -16.44
N ALA A 230 -16.80 36.63 -15.24
CA ALA A 230 -17.72 35.99 -14.30
C ALA A 230 -19.11 35.84 -14.90
N LYS A 231 -19.60 36.90 -15.56
CA LYS A 231 -20.88 36.89 -16.27
C LYS A 231 -20.87 35.91 -17.46
N ALA A 232 -19.79 35.86 -18.23
CA ALA A 232 -19.65 34.93 -19.35
C ALA A 232 -19.68 33.46 -18.88
N GLU A 233 -19.00 33.14 -17.79
CA GLU A 233 -19.03 31.80 -17.20
C GLU A 233 -20.45 31.43 -16.70
N GLN A 234 -21.17 32.36 -16.11
CA GLN A 234 -22.54 32.16 -15.62
C GLN A 234 -23.55 32.03 -16.76
N GLU A 235 -23.36 32.78 -17.84
CA GLU A 235 -24.29 32.81 -18.96
C GLU A 235 -23.97 31.84 -20.10
N SER A 236 -22.89 31.09 -20.00
CA SER A 236 -22.49 30.10 -21.00
C SER A 236 -23.62 29.13 -21.35
N PRO A 237 -24.09 29.10 -22.61
CA PRO A 237 -25.08 28.13 -23.09
C PRO A 237 -24.65 26.67 -22.85
N LEU A 238 -23.38 26.33 -23.16
CA LEU A 238 -22.86 24.96 -22.95
C LEU A 238 -22.95 24.54 -21.49
N MET A 239 -22.65 25.47 -20.57
CA MET A 239 -22.70 25.14 -19.14
C MET A 239 -24.14 25.00 -18.64
N LYS A 240 -25.06 25.83 -19.17
CA LYS A 240 -26.50 25.71 -18.89
C LYS A 240 -27.05 24.38 -19.38
N GLU A 241 -26.74 23.97 -20.61
CA GLU A 241 -27.17 22.67 -21.14
C GLU A 241 -26.62 21.51 -20.32
N ALA A 242 -25.35 21.57 -19.85
CA ALA A 242 -24.79 20.55 -18.99
C ALA A 242 -25.51 20.48 -17.62
N HIS A 243 -25.89 21.62 -17.04
CA HIS A 243 -26.70 21.67 -15.82
C HIS A 243 -28.12 21.14 -16.04
N GLU A 244 -28.75 21.48 -17.14
CA GLU A 244 -30.07 20.94 -17.50
C GLU A 244 -30.02 19.41 -17.64
N MET A 245 -28.96 18.88 -18.25
CA MET A 245 -28.74 17.44 -18.34
C MET A 245 -28.61 16.81 -16.95
N LEU A 246 -27.88 17.42 -16.00
CA LEU A 246 -27.79 16.96 -14.63
C LEU A 246 -29.15 16.95 -13.92
N VAL A 247 -29.95 18.01 -14.08
CA VAL A 247 -31.30 18.09 -13.53
C VAL A 247 -32.19 16.97 -14.09
N LYS A 248 -32.15 16.74 -15.40
CA LYS A 248 -32.85 15.60 -16.04
C LYS A 248 -32.39 14.25 -15.50
N TRP A 249 -31.07 14.08 -15.31
CA TRP A 249 -30.53 12.88 -14.72
C TRP A 249 -31.06 12.64 -13.30
N GLU A 250 -31.11 13.66 -12.45
CA GLU A 250 -31.65 13.59 -11.09
C GLU A 250 -33.18 13.35 -11.09
N ALA A 251 -33.90 13.86 -12.09
CA ALA A 251 -35.33 13.60 -12.31
C ALA A 251 -35.62 12.21 -12.91
N ASN A 252 -34.61 11.38 -13.13
CA ASN A 252 -34.69 10.05 -13.76
C ASN A 252 -35.25 10.10 -15.21
N ASP A 253 -34.89 11.14 -15.97
CA ASP A 253 -35.23 11.19 -17.40
C ASP A 253 -34.66 9.96 -18.13
N PRO A 254 -35.52 9.19 -18.84
CA PRO A 254 -35.12 7.90 -19.37
C PRO A 254 -34.04 7.99 -20.46
N GLU A 255 -34.04 9.04 -21.27
CA GLU A 255 -33.07 9.22 -22.36
C GLU A 255 -31.70 9.59 -21.79
N VAL A 256 -31.66 10.52 -20.84
CA VAL A 256 -30.42 10.94 -20.18
C VAL A 256 -29.84 9.78 -19.35
N ARG A 257 -30.67 9.00 -18.67
CA ARG A 257 -30.24 7.81 -17.92
C ARG A 257 -29.68 6.72 -18.83
N ALA A 258 -30.33 6.43 -19.93
CA ALA A 258 -29.82 5.44 -20.90
C ALA A 258 -28.47 5.85 -21.50
N LEU A 259 -28.27 7.14 -21.81
CA LEU A 259 -27.00 7.65 -22.28
C LEU A 259 -25.92 7.54 -21.20
N TRP A 260 -26.25 7.95 -19.98
CA TRP A 260 -25.36 7.87 -18.82
C TRP A 260 -24.92 6.42 -18.54
N GLU A 261 -25.84 5.45 -18.52
CA GLU A 261 -25.53 4.02 -18.34
C GLU A 261 -24.62 3.50 -19.45
N LYS A 262 -24.93 3.83 -20.69
CA LYS A 262 -24.12 3.42 -21.86
C LYS A 262 -22.69 3.93 -21.75
N MET A 263 -22.49 5.22 -21.49
CA MET A 263 -21.17 5.83 -21.47
C MET A 263 -20.35 5.37 -20.23
N ASN A 264 -20.99 5.27 -19.06
CA ASN A 264 -20.30 4.75 -17.87
C ASN A 264 -19.92 3.27 -18.01
N SER A 265 -20.72 2.43 -18.71
CA SER A 265 -20.34 1.04 -18.96
C SER A 265 -19.02 0.92 -19.72
N TRP A 266 -18.76 1.83 -20.66
CA TRP A 266 -17.47 1.89 -21.37
C TRP A 266 -16.32 2.29 -20.46
N VAL A 267 -16.55 3.25 -19.56
CA VAL A 267 -15.52 3.70 -18.61
C VAL A 267 -15.21 2.60 -17.60
N TYR A 268 -16.23 1.92 -17.06
CA TYR A 268 -16.02 0.81 -16.12
C TYR A 268 -15.19 -0.30 -16.73
N ALA A 269 -15.51 -0.71 -17.97
CA ALA A 269 -14.71 -1.70 -18.70
C ALA A 269 -13.25 -1.23 -18.87
N GLY A 270 -13.04 0.06 -19.19
CA GLY A 270 -11.71 0.63 -19.31
C GLY A 270 -10.93 0.64 -17.98
N PHE A 271 -11.57 0.99 -16.88
CA PHE A 271 -10.94 0.93 -15.56
C PHE A 271 -10.55 -0.49 -15.17
N ASP A 272 -11.41 -1.49 -15.46
CA ASP A 272 -11.12 -2.90 -15.19
C ASP A 272 -9.88 -3.40 -15.93
N GLU A 273 -9.66 -2.96 -17.17
CA GLU A 273 -8.44 -3.27 -17.93
C GLU A 273 -7.20 -2.70 -17.23
N THR A 274 -7.24 -1.43 -16.81
CA THR A 274 -6.11 -0.81 -16.10
C THR A 274 -5.85 -1.47 -14.74
N TYR A 275 -6.89 -1.80 -13.96
CA TYR A 275 -6.74 -2.51 -12.68
C TYR A 275 -6.11 -3.89 -12.87
N LYS A 276 -6.54 -4.64 -13.88
CA LYS A 276 -5.93 -5.93 -14.24
C LYS A 276 -4.47 -5.78 -14.62
N ALA A 277 -4.14 -4.78 -15.44
CA ALA A 277 -2.76 -4.50 -15.84
C ALA A 277 -1.87 -4.14 -14.65
N LEU A 278 -2.39 -3.39 -13.67
CA LEU A 278 -1.70 -3.09 -12.41
C LEU A 278 -1.66 -4.28 -11.44
N GLY A 279 -2.47 -5.31 -11.64
CA GLY A 279 -2.61 -6.41 -10.69
C GLY A 279 -3.26 -5.99 -9.37
N VAL A 280 -4.24 -5.09 -9.42
CA VAL A 280 -5.06 -4.65 -8.29
C VAL A 280 -6.54 -5.00 -8.54
N GLY A 281 -7.33 -5.08 -7.48
CA GLY A 281 -8.74 -5.42 -7.60
C GLY A 281 -9.54 -5.02 -6.36
N PHE A 282 -10.87 -5.24 -6.41
CA PHE A 282 -11.81 -4.87 -5.35
C PHE A 282 -12.77 -6.02 -5.08
N ASP A 283 -13.13 -6.18 -3.81
CA ASP A 283 -14.15 -7.14 -3.38
C ASP A 283 -15.55 -6.53 -3.49
N LYS A 284 -15.64 -5.20 -3.34
CA LYS A 284 -16.89 -4.44 -3.46
C LYS A 284 -16.65 -3.08 -4.09
N ILE A 285 -17.49 -2.71 -5.05
CA ILE A 285 -17.49 -1.37 -5.65
C ILE A 285 -18.80 -0.66 -5.26
N TYR A 286 -18.65 0.55 -4.73
CA TYR A 286 -19.75 1.48 -4.49
C TYR A 286 -19.78 2.52 -5.60
N TYR A 287 -20.98 3.02 -5.92
CA TYR A 287 -21.21 4.03 -6.95
C TYR A 287 -21.87 5.24 -6.32
N GLU A 288 -21.33 6.42 -6.56
CA GLU A 288 -21.85 7.67 -6.02
C GLU A 288 -23.32 7.91 -6.43
N SER A 289 -23.68 7.49 -7.66
CA SER A 289 -25.05 7.52 -8.16
C SER A 289 -26.07 6.74 -7.30
N LYS A 290 -25.61 5.85 -6.43
CA LYS A 290 -26.44 5.03 -5.52
C LYS A 290 -26.33 5.49 -4.06
N THR A 291 -25.15 5.98 -3.63
CA THR A 291 -24.89 6.28 -2.21
C THR A 291 -25.37 7.67 -1.78
N TYR A 292 -25.51 8.62 -2.70
CA TYR A 292 -25.82 10.02 -2.36
C TYR A 292 -27.19 10.21 -1.68
N LEU A 293 -28.16 9.35 -1.97
CA LEU A 293 -29.51 9.43 -1.38
C LEU A 293 -29.52 9.08 0.12
N GLU A 294 -28.71 8.10 0.53
CA GLU A 294 -28.58 7.71 1.95
C GLU A 294 -27.97 8.84 2.78
N GLY A 295 -27.01 9.57 2.24
CA GLY A 295 -26.41 10.72 2.92
C GLY A 295 -27.41 11.84 3.20
N LYS A 296 -28.25 12.18 2.23
CA LYS A 296 -29.32 13.17 2.42
C LYS A 296 -30.27 12.77 3.55
N LYS A 297 -30.70 11.50 3.56
CA LYS A 297 -31.56 10.96 4.60
C LYS A 297 -30.92 11.08 5.99
N LYS A 298 -29.62 10.78 6.12
CA LYS A 298 -28.90 10.92 7.38
C LYS A 298 -28.75 12.37 7.85
N VAL A 299 -28.56 13.30 6.94
CA VAL A 299 -28.53 14.72 7.28
C VAL A 299 -29.89 15.21 7.78
N GLU A 300 -30.99 14.77 7.16
CA GLU A 300 -32.34 15.09 7.65
C GLU A 300 -32.64 14.45 9.02
N GLU A 301 -32.20 13.22 9.27
CA GLU A 301 -32.26 12.60 10.60
C GLU A 301 -31.48 13.41 11.64
N GLY A 302 -30.27 13.88 11.30
CA GLY A 302 -29.44 14.72 12.15
C GLY A 302 -30.10 16.08 12.44
N LEU A 303 -30.72 16.68 11.43
CA LEU A 303 -31.49 17.91 11.58
C LEU A 303 -32.68 17.72 12.54
N ALA A 304 -33.44 16.63 12.40
CA ALA A 304 -34.55 16.30 13.29
C ALA A 304 -34.12 16.08 14.74
N LYS A 305 -32.88 15.61 14.96
CA LYS A 305 -32.27 15.46 16.29
C LYS A 305 -31.63 16.74 16.84
N GLY A 306 -31.66 17.85 16.10
CA GLY A 306 -31.05 19.12 16.51
C GLY A 306 -29.50 19.13 16.43
N LEU A 307 -28.89 18.18 15.72
CA LEU A 307 -27.44 18.10 15.52
C LEU A 307 -26.94 19.08 14.45
N PHE A 308 -27.83 19.45 13.53
CA PHE A 308 -27.58 20.37 12.41
C PHE A 308 -28.60 21.50 12.41
N VAL A 309 -28.30 22.56 11.68
CA VAL A 309 -29.14 23.78 11.63
C VAL A 309 -29.54 24.07 10.20
N ARG A 310 -30.84 24.33 9.99
CA ARG A 310 -31.37 24.87 8.72
C ARG A 310 -31.32 26.38 8.79
N LYS A 311 -30.68 27.02 7.80
CA LYS A 311 -30.65 28.50 7.66
C LYS A 311 -31.85 29.04 6.89
N ASP A 312 -32.00 30.36 6.91
CA ASP A 312 -33.13 31.07 6.26
C ASP A 312 -33.19 30.83 4.76
N ASP A 313 -32.06 30.58 4.10
CA ASP A 313 -31.97 30.22 2.68
C ASP A 313 -32.28 28.73 2.41
N ASN A 314 -32.77 28.00 3.42
CA ASN A 314 -33.09 26.57 3.40
C ASN A 314 -31.87 25.63 3.34
N SER A 315 -30.65 26.13 3.34
CA SER A 315 -29.43 25.29 3.43
C SER A 315 -29.27 24.65 4.82
N VAL A 316 -28.63 23.47 4.88
CA VAL A 316 -28.39 22.76 6.14
C VAL A 316 -26.90 22.75 6.45
N TRP A 317 -26.57 23.14 7.67
CA TRP A 317 -25.19 23.30 8.14
C TRP A 317 -24.93 22.55 9.45
N ALA A 318 -23.72 22.04 9.59
CA ALA A 318 -23.16 21.59 10.86
C ALA A 318 -22.29 22.71 11.45
N ASP A 319 -22.53 23.06 12.71
CA ASP A 319 -21.66 23.96 13.46
C ASP A 319 -20.58 23.14 14.18
N LEU A 320 -19.32 23.37 13.82
CA LEU A 320 -18.13 22.69 14.35
C LEU A 320 -17.21 23.65 15.10
N THR A 321 -17.70 24.84 15.45
CA THR A 321 -16.88 25.88 16.13
C THR A 321 -16.40 25.44 17.50
N ASN A 322 -17.15 24.61 18.21
CA ASN A 322 -16.74 24.02 19.47
C ASN A 322 -15.54 23.06 19.36
N GLU A 323 -15.33 22.48 18.18
CA GLU A 323 -14.17 21.63 17.85
C GLU A 323 -13.03 22.44 17.21
N GLY A 324 -13.15 23.76 17.17
CA GLY A 324 -12.17 24.66 16.57
C GLY A 324 -12.14 24.64 15.04
N LEU A 325 -13.26 24.22 14.42
CA LEU A 325 -13.43 24.15 12.96
C LEU A 325 -14.54 25.11 12.49
N ASP A 326 -14.60 25.34 11.18
CA ASP A 326 -15.64 26.19 10.58
C ASP A 326 -16.99 25.47 10.50
N GLN A 327 -18.05 26.26 10.29
CA GLN A 327 -19.35 25.69 9.92
C GLN A 327 -19.26 24.97 8.57
N LYS A 328 -19.88 23.79 8.48
CA LYS A 328 -19.83 22.94 7.29
C LYS A 328 -21.19 22.81 6.64
N LEU A 329 -21.27 23.16 5.35
CA LEU A 329 -22.47 22.95 4.54
C LEU A 329 -22.69 21.45 4.32
N LEU A 330 -23.91 20.99 4.52
CA LEU A 330 -24.35 19.61 4.30
C LEU A 330 -25.37 19.49 3.18
N LEU A 331 -26.35 20.41 3.10
CA LEU A 331 -27.29 20.50 1.98
C LEU A 331 -27.34 21.95 1.50
N ARG A 332 -27.36 22.13 0.17
CA ARG A 332 -27.55 23.45 -0.43
C ARG A 332 -28.99 23.94 -0.25
N SER A 333 -29.25 25.21 -0.57
CA SER A 333 -30.56 25.83 -0.47
C SER A 333 -31.65 25.16 -1.33
N ASP A 334 -31.25 24.56 -2.45
CA ASP A 334 -32.10 23.74 -3.33
C ASP A 334 -32.28 22.27 -2.82
N GLY A 335 -31.71 21.94 -1.68
CA GLY A 335 -31.76 20.59 -1.07
C GLY A 335 -30.82 19.58 -1.71
N THR A 336 -29.90 20.00 -2.60
CA THR A 336 -28.89 19.09 -3.17
C THR A 336 -27.75 18.80 -2.20
N SER A 337 -27.21 17.58 -2.30
CA SER A 337 -26.11 17.10 -1.47
C SER A 337 -24.77 17.69 -1.89
N VAL A 338 -23.87 17.86 -0.92
CA VAL A 338 -22.44 18.13 -1.13
C VAL A 338 -21.62 16.85 -0.89
N TYR A 339 -20.31 16.86 -1.20
CA TYR A 339 -19.44 15.70 -1.01
C TYR A 339 -19.48 15.12 0.41
N MET A 340 -19.48 15.97 1.43
CA MET A 340 -19.57 15.54 2.83
C MET A 340 -20.82 14.68 3.10
N THR A 341 -21.95 15.07 2.55
CA THR A 341 -23.21 14.33 2.67
C THR A 341 -23.15 12.97 2.00
N GLN A 342 -22.49 12.91 0.85
CA GLN A 342 -22.32 11.67 0.10
C GLN A 342 -21.44 10.68 0.87
N ASP A 343 -20.36 11.17 1.50
CA ASP A 343 -19.46 10.36 2.28
C ASP A 343 -20.11 9.81 3.55
N ILE A 344 -20.97 10.59 4.21
CA ILE A 344 -21.81 10.11 5.32
C ILE A 344 -22.68 8.93 4.88
N GLY A 345 -23.36 9.05 3.74
CA GLY A 345 -24.20 7.99 3.19
C GLY A 345 -23.42 6.74 2.80
N THR A 346 -22.28 6.93 2.16
CA THR A 346 -21.40 5.82 1.77
C THR A 346 -20.86 5.08 2.98
N ALA A 347 -20.42 5.81 4.01
CA ALA A 347 -19.95 5.21 5.26
C ALA A 347 -21.04 4.37 5.93
N GLU A 348 -22.27 4.89 6.02
CA GLU A 348 -23.39 4.14 6.59
C GLU A 348 -23.69 2.86 5.81
N MET A 349 -23.72 2.91 4.48
CA MET A 349 -23.95 1.73 3.65
C MET A 349 -22.90 0.65 3.86
N ARG A 350 -21.63 1.03 3.99
CA ARG A 350 -20.51 0.10 4.23
C ARG A 350 -20.65 -0.64 5.54
N PHE A 351 -20.98 0.08 6.62
CA PHE A 351 -21.19 -0.53 7.94
C PHE A 351 -22.49 -1.32 8.06
N LYS A 352 -23.44 -1.12 7.15
CA LYS A 352 -24.60 -2.01 6.99
C LYS A 352 -24.26 -3.30 6.23
N ASP A 353 -23.41 -3.18 5.20
CA ASP A 353 -23.02 -4.32 4.35
C ASP A 353 -22.04 -5.27 5.06
N TYR A 354 -21.16 -4.73 5.93
CA TYR A 354 -20.08 -5.47 6.57
C TYR A 354 -19.93 -5.12 8.06
N PRO A 355 -19.61 -6.09 8.93
CA PRO A 355 -19.26 -5.83 10.33
C PRO A 355 -17.83 -5.30 10.44
N ILE A 356 -17.62 -4.03 10.08
CA ILE A 356 -16.29 -3.41 9.99
C ILE A 356 -15.78 -3.08 11.39
N ASP A 357 -14.59 -3.59 11.73
CA ASP A 357 -13.86 -3.21 12.95
C ASP A 357 -12.92 -2.01 12.68
N LYS A 358 -12.38 -1.91 11.46
CA LYS A 358 -11.46 -0.85 11.07
C LYS A 358 -11.74 -0.38 9.64
N MET A 359 -12.10 0.90 9.47
CA MET A 359 -12.29 1.54 8.17
C MET A 359 -11.08 2.41 7.83
N ILE A 360 -10.43 2.12 6.69
CA ILE A 360 -9.23 2.82 6.22
C ILE A 360 -9.52 3.46 4.86
N TYR A 361 -9.35 4.77 4.78
CA TYR A 361 -9.49 5.56 3.56
C TYR A 361 -8.11 5.94 3.04
N VAL A 362 -7.73 5.44 1.86
CA VAL A 362 -6.47 5.78 1.19
C VAL A 362 -6.70 6.98 0.29
N VAL A 363 -6.45 8.18 0.82
CA VAL A 363 -6.76 9.44 0.13
C VAL A 363 -5.61 10.45 0.31
N GLY A 364 -5.41 11.33 -0.67
CA GLY A 364 -4.37 12.36 -0.64
C GLY A 364 -4.49 13.33 0.54
N ASN A 365 -3.37 13.89 0.95
CA ASN A 365 -3.25 14.78 2.12
C ASN A 365 -4.03 16.09 1.98
N GLU A 366 -4.44 16.48 0.77
CA GLU A 366 -5.33 17.63 0.53
C GLU A 366 -6.69 17.46 1.20
N GLN A 367 -7.10 16.21 1.51
CA GLN A 367 -8.38 15.87 2.12
C GLN A 367 -8.31 15.70 3.65
N ASN A 368 -7.18 16.02 4.30
CA ASN A 368 -7.02 15.89 5.75
C ASN A 368 -8.15 16.58 6.53
N TYR A 369 -8.46 17.83 6.17
CA TYR A 369 -9.55 18.58 6.79
C TYR A 369 -10.91 17.92 6.57
N HIS A 370 -11.17 17.41 5.36
CA HIS A 370 -12.42 16.75 5.02
C HIS A 370 -12.66 15.50 5.90
N PHE A 371 -11.65 14.63 6.07
CA PHE A 371 -11.77 13.43 6.90
C PHE A 371 -11.86 13.73 8.39
N GLN A 372 -11.22 14.80 8.87
CA GLN A 372 -11.41 15.29 10.23
C GLN A 372 -12.87 15.68 10.47
N VAL A 373 -13.46 16.45 9.58
CA VAL A 373 -14.87 16.84 9.65
C VAL A 373 -15.79 15.62 9.56
N LEU A 374 -15.53 14.71 8.62
CA LEU A 374 -16.33 13.49 8.44
C LEU A 374 -16.38 12.65 9.72
N SER A 375 -15.23 12.43 10.36
CA SER A 375 -15.14 11.69 11.62
C SER A 375 -16.01 12.29 12.72
N ILE A 376 -15.95 13.62 12.89
CA ILE A 376 -16.75 14.34 13.89
C ILE A 376 -18.26 14.22 13.58
N LEU A 377 -18.65 14.38 12.33
CA LEU A 377 -20.06 14.30 11.92
C LEU A 377 -20.64 12.90 12.12
N LEU A 378 -19.87 11.86 11.80
CA LEU A 378 -20.28 10.47 12.02
C LEU A 378 -20.43 10.15 13.50
N ASP A 379 -19.53 10.62 14.35
CA ASP A 379 -19.63 10.48 15.81
C ASP A 379 -20.88 11.20 16.35
N ARG A 380 -21.15 12.46 15.94
CA ARG A 380 -22.35 13.21 16.30
C ARG A 380 -23.65 12.53 15.88
N LEU A 381 -23.65 11.89 14.70
CA LEU A 381 -24.79 11.11 14.21
C LEU A 381 -25.01 9.80 15.00
N GLY A 382 -24.10 9.47 15.92
CA GLY A 382 -24.21 8.32 16.82
C GLY A 382 -23.57 7.05 16.28
N PHE A 383 -22.72 7.14 15.25
CA PHE A 383 -21.93 6.02 14.78
C PHE A 383 -20.74 5.79 15.71
N LYS A 384 -20.75 4.69 16.44
CA LYS A 384 -19.69 4.32 17.41
C LYS A 384 -18.28 4.26 16.80
N TRP A 385 -18.20 3.96 15.53
CA TRP A 385 -16.97 3.87 14.74
C TRP A 385 -16.54 5.21 14.12
N GLY A 386 -17.31 6.27 14.26
CA GLY A 386 -17.03 7.57 13.63
C GLY A 386 -15.66 8.13 13.97
N LYS A 387 -15.22 8.02 15.25
CA LYS A 387 -13.90 8.47 15.71
C LYS A 387 -12.75 7.56 15.32
N ASP A 388 -13.02 6.31 14.96
CA ASP A 388 -12.02 5.28 14.69
C ASP A 388 -11.69 5.15 13.20
N LEU A 389 -12.17 6.07 12.36
CA LEU A 389 -11.83 6.14 10.94
C LEU A 389 -10.33 6.43 10.78
N VAL A 390 -9.68 5.65 9.94
CA VAL A 390 -8.29 5.87 9.57
C VAL A 390 -8.23 6.56 8.22
N HIS A 391 -7.79 7.82 8.20
CA HIS A 391 -7.37 8.47 6.96
C HIS A 391 -5.90 8.15 6.73
N PHE A 392 -5.63 7.17 5.86
CA PHE A 392 -4.28 6.92 5.36
C PHE A 392 -3.93 8.01 4.35
N SER A 393 -3.42 9.12 4.91
CA SER A 393 -3.07 10.33 4.17
C SER A 393 -1.74 10.15 3.46
N TYR A 394 -1.70 10.38 2.14
CA TYR A 394 -0.46 10.28 1.37
C TYR A 394 -0.16 11.58 0.59
N GLY A 395 1.15 11.81 0.35
CA GLY A 395 1.63 12.96 -0.41
C GLY A 395 1.46 12.78 -1.92
N MET A 396 1.63 13.86 -2.66
CA MET A 396 1.45 13.89 -4.12
C MET A 396 2.62 13.21 -4.83
N VAL A 397 2.33 12.69 -6.04
CA VAL A 397 3.35 12.25 -6.98
C VAL A 397 3.47 13.30 -8.09
N GLU A 398 4.71 13.68 -8.39
CA GLU A 398 5.05 14.68 -9.39
C GLU A 398 6.00 14.07 -10.42
N LEU A 399 6.05 14.68 -11.60
CA LEU A 399 7.02 14.36 -12.63
C LEU A 399 8.21 15.34 -12.55
N PRO A 400 9.39 14.98 -13.08
CA PRO A 400 10.54 15.89 -13.14
C PRO A 400 10.23 17.24 -13.81
N ASN A 401 9.25 17.27 -14.72
CA ASN A 401 8.81 18.45 -15.46
C ASN A 401 7.68 19.25 -14.77
N GLY A 402 7.32 18.94 -13.52
CA GLY A 402 6.33 19.66 -12.73
C GLY A 402 5.05 18.91 -12.41
N LYS A 403 4.09 19.61 -11.77
CA LYS A 403 2.81 19.02 -11.34
C LYS A 403 1.92 18.60 -12.51
N MET A 404 1.26 17.47 -12.36
CA MET A 404 0.25 17.00 -13.32
C MET A 404 -0.99 17.90 -13.30
N LYS A 405 -1.37 18.46 -14.45
CA LYS A 405 -2.62 19.22 -14.61
C LYS A 405 -3.56 18.53 -15.58
N SER A 406 -4.65 17.97 -15.09
CA SER A 406 -5.61 17.19 -15.88
C SER A 406 -6.34 18.01 -16.97
N ARG A 407 -6.44 19.34 -16.81
CA ARG A 407 -7.15 20.23 -17.77
C ARG A 407 -6.31 20.63 -18.99
N GLU A 408 -5.02 20.39 -18.98
CA GLU A 408 -4.06 20.84 -20.01
C GLU A 408 -3.43 19.69 -20.80
N GLY A 409 -3.90 18.44 -20.62
CA GLY A 409 -3.36 17.27 -21.33
C GLY A 409 -1.93 16.85 -20.90
N THR A 410 -1.44 17.34 -19.75
CA THR A 410 -0.12 17.05 -19.20
C THR A 410 -0.13 16.00 -18.09
N VAL A 411 -1.19 15.19 -18.03
CA VAL A 411 -1.31 14.10 -17.06
C VAL A 411 -0.71 12.84 -17.66
N VAL A 412 0.17 12.15 -16.93
CA VAL A 412 0.66 10.84 -17.35
C VAL A 412 -0.45 9.82 -17.18
N ASP A 413 -0.94 9.33 -18.29
CA ASP A 413 -1.93 8.25 -18.37
C ASP A 413 -1.37 6.97 -17.75
N ALA A 414 -2.21 6.22 -17.02
CA ALA A 414 -1.78 5.01 -16.33
C ALA A 414 -1.41 3.90 -17.30
N ASP A 415 -2.17 3.74 -18.39
CA ASP A 415 -1.93 2.68 -19.37
C ASP A 415 -0.65 2.96 -20.16
N ASP A 416 -0.41 4.22 -20.56
CA ASP A 416 0.81 4.64 -21.23
C ASP A 416 2.03 4.44 -20.33
N LEU A 417 1.90 4.76 -19.06
CA LEU A 417 2.97 4.56 -18.06
C LEU A 417 3.31 3.06 -17.93
N ILE A 418 2.30 2.20 -17.76
CA ILE A 418 2.47 0.76 -17.63
C ILE A 418 3.15 0.21 -18.89
N ALA A 419 2.66 0.57 -20.07
CA ALA A 419 3.20 0.12 -21.35
C ALA A 419 4.66 0.56 -21.52
N SER A 420 4.98 1.82 -21.20
CA SER A 420 6.34 2.35 -21.26
C SER A 420 7.29 1.61 -20.30
N MET A 421 6.86 1.33 -19.09
CA MET A 421 7.68 0.59 -18.11
C MET A 421 7.97 -0.83 -18.55
N ILE A 422 6.99 -1.52 -19.14
CA ILE A 422 7.17 -2.88 -19.68
C ILE A 422 8.13 -2.85 -20.88
N GLN A 423 7.97 -1.88 -21.78
CA GLN A 423 8.84 -1.73 -22.95
C GLN A 423 10.29 -1.45 -22.54
N ASN A 424 10.51 -0.55 -21.58
CA ASN A 424 11.83 -0.24 -21.04
C ASN A 424 12.46 -1.47 -20.38
N ALA A 425 11.68 -2.23 -19.59
CA ALA A 425 12.14 -3.48 -18.99
C ALA A 425 12.56 -4.50 -20.07
N ARG A 426 11.78 -4.62 -21.14
CA ARG A 426 12.09 -5.50 -22.26
C ARG A 426 13.44 -5.14 -22.89
N ALA A 427 13.65 -3.87 -23.20
CA ALA A 427 14.89 -3.39 -23.82
C ALA A 427 16.13 -3.59 -22.91
N LEU A 428 16.02 -3.26 -21.61
CA LEU A 428 17.14 -3.36 -20.66
C LEU A 428 17.50 -4.80 -20.28
N SER A 429 16.54 -5.73 -20.34
CA SER A 429 16.78 -7.13 -20.00
C SER A 429 17.15 -7.99 -21.21
N GLU A 430 17.05 -7.49 -22.44
CA GLU A 430 17.17 -8.25 -23.67
C GLU A 430 18.46 -9.07 -23.76
N ASP A 431 19.62 -8.45 -23.48
CA ASP A 431 20.92 -9.13 -23.52
C ASP A 431 21.06 -10.27 -22.51
N LYS A 432 20.43 -10.15 -21.36
CA LYS A 432 20.46 -11.17 -20.30
C LYS A 432 19.48 -12.28 -20.60
N VAL A 433 18.25 -11.92 -20.96
CA VAL A 433 17.16 -12.85 -21.25
C VAL A 433 17.46 -13.70 -22.48
N ASN A 434 18.08 -13.13 -23.53
CA ASN A 434 18.48 -13.87 -24.73
C ASN A 434 19.58 -14.92 -24.48
N LYS A 435 20.29 -14.86 -23.36
CA LYS A 435 21.27 -15.87 -22.95
C LYS A 435 20.65 -17.06 -22.19
N LEU A 436 19.37 -16.98 -21.86
CA LEU A 436 18.66 -18.08 -21.22
C LEU A 436 18.35 -19.17 -22.25
N GLU A 437 18.69 -20.41 -21.91
CA GLU A 437 18.41 -21.58 -22.74
C GLU A 437 16.90 -21.80 -22.82
N ASP A 438 16.41 -22.20 -24.01
CA ASP A 438 15.01 -22.59 -24.28
C ASP A 438 13.95 -21.55 -23.91
N ILE A 439 14.26 -20.26 -23.97
CA ILE A 439 13.30 -19.19 -23.63
C ILE A 439 12.43 -18.84 -24.86
N THR A 440 11.12 -18.82 -24.65
CA THR A 440 10.13 -18.41 -25.64
C THR A 440 9.88 -16.90 -25.64
N GLU A 441 9.35 -16.36 -26.75
CA GLU A 441 8.94 -14.94 -26.82
C GLU A 441 7.84 -14.61 -25.80
N ALA A 442 6.93 -15.54 -25.50
CA ALA A 442 5.91 -15.36 -24.48
C ALA A 442 6.53 -15.20 -23.07
N GLU A 443 7.51 -16.03 -22.74
CA GLU A 443 8.25 -15.92 -21.46
C GLU A 443 9.06 -14.62 -21.38
N LYS A 444 9.68 -14.17 -22.47
CA LYS A 444 10.38 -12.88 -22.50
C LYS A 444 9.44 -11.73 -22.25
N ASN A 445 8.24 -11.75 -22.83
CA ASN A 445 7.22 -10.73 -22.61
C ASN A 445 6.71 -10.75 -21.15
N GLU A 446 6.53 -11.95 -20.59
CA GLU A 446 6.10 -12.10 -19.19
C GLU A 446 7.18 -11.61 -18.21
N ILE A 447 8.45 -11.92 -18.45
CA ILE A 447 9.57 -11.38 -17.67
C ILE A 447 9.58 -9.85 -17.76
N ALA A 448 9.43 -9.27 -18.94
CA ALA A 448 9.39 -7.83 -19.13
C ALA A 448 8.20 -7.19 -18.38
N ARG A 449 7.03 -7.84 -18.39
CA ARG A 449 5.86 -7.40 -17.62
C ARG A 449 6.16 -7.40 -16.10
N ILE A 450 6.66 -8.51 -15.58
CA ILE A 450 6.97 -8.66 -14.14
C ILE A 450 8.02 -7.63 -13.70
N VAL A 451 9.07 -7.44 -14.50
CA VAL A 451 10.17 -6.51 -14.16
C VAL A 451 9.72 -5.05 -14.31
N GLY A 452 9.02 -4.71 -15.37
CA GLY A 452 8.52 -3.34 -15.59
C GLY A 452 7.52 -2.90 -14.52
N LEU A 453 6.55 -3.77 -14.19
CA LEU A 453 5.62 -3.51 -13.10
C LEU A 453 6.32 -3.53 -11.74
N GLY A 454 7.26 -4.42 -11.53
CA GLY A 454 8.06 -4.48 -10.30
C GLY A 454 8.85 -3.19 -10.07
N ALA A 455 9.45 -2.63 -11.13
CA ALA A 455 10.16 -1.36 -11.09
C ALA A 455 9.20 -0.20 -10.70
N LEU A 456 8.06 -0.09 -11.37
CA LEU A 456 7.05 0.93 -11.11
C LEU A 456 6.53 0.86 -9.67
N LYS A 457 6.06 -0.31 -9.25
CA LYS A 457 5.45 -0.54 -7.94
C LYS A 457 6.44 -0.30 -6.82
N TYR A 458 7.63 -0.87 -6.91
CA TYR A 458 8.65 -0.73 -5.89
C TYR A 458 9.10 0.73 -5.73
N PHE A 459 9.31 1.45 -6.83
CA PHE A 459 9.73 2.85 -6.79
C PHE A 459 8.73 3.73 -6.05
N ILE A 460 7.43 3.48 -6.27
CA ILE A 460 6.36 4.21 -5.59
C ILE A 460 6.25 3.81 -4.12
N LEU A 461 6.34 2.51 -3.81
CA LEU A 461 6.08 1.97 -2.47
C LEU A 461 7.27 2.07 -1.51
N LYS A 462 8.50 2.19 -2.00
CA LYS A 462 9.69 2.35 -1.14
C LYS A 462 9.76 3.70 -0.42
N VAL A 463 9.03 4.70 -0.91
CA VAL A 463 8.97 6.04 -0.33
C VAL A 463 7.89 6.08 0.76
N ASP A 464 8.19 6.72 1.91
CA ASP A 464 7.17 6.97 2.94
C ASP A 464 5.95 7.63 2.29
N ALA A 465 4.78 7.01 2.46
CA ALA A 465 3.56 7.45 1.79
C ALA A 465 3.20 8.92 2.08
N ARG A 466 3.51 9.43 3.28
CA ARG A 466 3.23 10.81 3.70
C ARG A 466 4.04 11.87 2.95
N LYS A 467 5.14 11.47 2.29
CA LYS A 467 6.02 12.38 1.54
C LYS A 467 5.52 12.54 0.10
N ASN A 468 5.67 13.75 -0.42
CA ASN A 468 5.62 13.95 -1.87
C ASN A 468 6.79 13.22 -2.52
N MET A 469 6.61 12.77 -3.75
CA MET A 469 7.65 12.08 -4.50
C MET A 469 7.71 12.55 -5.95
N LEU A 470 8.91 12.49 -6.53
CA LEU A 470 9.12 12.58 -7.95
C LEU A 470 9.21 11.15 -8.52
N PHE A 471 8.41 10.86 -9.53
CA PHE A 471 8.50 9.59 -10.24
C PHE A 471 9.47 9.74 -11.43
N ASN A 472 10.55 8.98 -11.40
CA ASN A 472 11.54 8.90 -12.48
C ASN A 472 11.56 7.46 -13.05
N PRO A 473 11.05 7.23 -14.27
CA PRO A 473 11.02 5.92 -14.90
C PRO A 473 12.42 5.30 -15.07
N GLU A 474 13.42 6.08 -15.44
CA GLU A 474 14.78 5.59 -15.70
C GLU A 474 15.46 5.10 -14.41
N GLU A 475 15.33 5.86 -13.32
CA GLU A 475 15.88 5.45 -12.02
C GLU A 475 15.16 4.22 -11.44
N SER A 476 13.87 4.06 -11.74
CA SER A 476 13.05 2.98 -11.19
C SER A 476 13.46 1.60 -11.70
N ILE A 477 14.05 1.52 -12.88
CA ILE A 477 14.34 0.26 -13.58
C ILE A 477 15.82 -0.16 -13.46
N ASP A 478 16.65 0.58 -12.72
CA ASP A 478 18.06 0.24 -12.50
C ASP A 478 18.20 -1.10 -11.75
N PHE A 479 19.10 -1.97 -12.24
CA PHE A 479 19.41 -3.27 -11.65
C PHE A 479 20.44 -3.21 -10.50
N ASN A 480 21.04 -2.07 -10.23
CA ASN A 480 22.13 -1.93 -9.26
C ASN A 480 21.76 -1.07 -8.04
N GLY A 481 20.60 -0.43 -8.06
CA GLY A 481 20.16 0.48 -7.00
C GLY A 481 19.14 -0.13 -6.03
N ASN A 482 18.57 0.72 -5.18
CA ASN A 482 17.41 0.36 -4.35
C ASN A 482 16.15 0.34 -5.22
N THR A 483 15.94 -0.74 -5.98
CA THR A 483 14.91 -0.89 -7.01
C THR A 483 14.25 -2.26 -6.96
N GLY A 484 13.05 -2.38 -7.54
CA GLY A 484 12.37 -3.67 -7.71
C GLY A 484 13.20 -4.66 -8.52
N PRO A 485 13.73 -4.27 -9.69
CA PRO A 485 14.57 -5.15 -10.51
C PRO A 485 15.81 -5.71 -9.80
N PHE A 486 16.44 -4.96 -8.91
CA PHE A 486 17.56 -5.46 -8.10
C PHE A 486 17.14 -6.64 -7.21
N ILE A 487 16.00 -6.53 -6.55
CA ILE A 487 15.46 -7.58 -5.69
C ILE A 487 15.00 -8.78 -6.54
N GLN A 488 14.28 -8.53 -7.63
CA GLN A 488 13.80 -9.55 -8.57
C GLN A 488 14.94 -10.33 -9.20
N TYR A 489 16.02 -9.66 -9.58
CA TYR A 489 17.22 -10.31 -10.12
C TYR A 489 17.90 -11.24 -9.10
N THR A 490 17.98 -10.81 -7.85
CA THR A 490 18.54 -11.66 -6.79
C THR A 490 17.67 -12.89 -6.54
N TYR A 491 16.35 -12.73 -6.51
CA TYR A 491 15.43 -13.88 -6.45
C TYR A 491 15.66 -14.86 -7.61
N ALA A 492 15.65 -14.37 -8.84
CA ALA A 492 15.87 -15.20 -10.04
C ALA A 492 17.24 -15.90 -10.03
N ARG A 493 18.28 -15.23 -9.51
CA ARG A 493 19.61 -15.82 -9.29
C ARG A 493 19.55 -17.00 -8.32
N ILE A 494 18.88 -16.85 -7.19
CA ILE A 494 18.71 -17.94 -6.22
C ILE A 494 17.96 -19.10 -6.89
N ARG A 495 16.87 -18.83 -7.61
CA ARG A 495 16.11 -19.86 -8.34
C ARG A 495 16.98 -20.60 -9.36
N SER A 496 17.92 -19.89 -10.03
CA SER A 496 18.89 -20.51 -10.92
C SER A 496 19.87 -21.44 -10.19
N ILE A 497 20.34 -21.05 -9.01
CA ILE A 497 21.22 -21.89 -8.17
C ILE A 497 20.49 -23.19 -7.78
N LEU A 498 19.24 -23.07 -7.32
CA LEU A 498 18.43 -24.22 -6.91
C LEU A 498 18.15 -25.18 -8.09
N ARG A 499 17.88 -24.65 -9.29
CA ARG A 499 17.74 -25.48 -10.52
C ARG A 499 19.04 -26.20 -10.88
N LYS A 500 20.18 -25.52 -10.76
CA LYS A 500 21.49 -26.16 -11.03
C LYS A 500 21.79 -27.27 -10.02
N ALA A 501 21.45 -27.08 -8.74
CA ALA A 501 21.56 -28.12 -7.73
C ALA A 501 20.72 -29.35 -8.09
N ALA A 502 19.46 -29.14 -8.45
CA ALA A 502 18.57 -30.21 -8.88
C ALA A 502 19.07 -30.95 -10.11
N ALA A 503 19.62 -30.23 -11.12
CA ALA A 503 20.21 -30.82 -12.33
C ALA A 503 21.47 -31.66 -12.01
N GLN A 504 22.18 -31.37 -10.92
CA GLN A 504 23.31 -32.15 -10.40
C GLN A 504 22.87 -33.30 -9.49
N GLY A 505 21.57 -33.51 -9.29
CA GLY A 505 21.05 -34.55 -8.38
C GLY A 505 21.19 -34.22 -6.90
N ILE A 506 21.46 -32.95 -6.55
CA ILE A 506 21.60 -32.53 -5.16
C ILE A 506 20.19 -32.25 -4.60
N ALA A 507 19.80 -33.09 -3.62
CA ALA A 507 18.53 -32.88 -2.92
C ALA A 507 18.68 -31.81 -1.83
N ILE A 508 17.68 -30.92 -1.73
CA ILE A 508 17.61 -29.96 -0.63
C ILE A 508 16.91 -30.66 0.54
N PRO A 509 17.55 -30.78 1.70
CA PRO A 509 16.98 -31.48 2.85
C PRO A 509 15.81 -30.67 3.42
N THR A 510 14.81 -31.36 3.96
CA THR A 510 13.67 -30.74 4.67
C THR A 510 14.06 -30.24 6.06
N VAL A 511 15.15 -30.77 6.63
CA VAL A 511 15.70 -30.37 7.94
C VAL A 511 17.21 -30.37 7.85
N VAL A 512 17.85 -29.30 8.26
CA VAL A 512 19.28 -29.18 8.43
C VAL A 512 19.66 -29.78 9.79
N ALA A 513 20.75 -30.58 9.86
CA ALA A 513 21.21 -31.20 11.10
C ALA A 513 21.72 -30.13 12.09
N ASP A 514 21.43 -30.31 13.40
CA ASP A 514 21.77 -29.35 14.45
C ASP A 514 23.28 -29.06 14.58
N ASN A 515 24.11 -29.98 14.13
CA ASN A 515 25.57 -29.87 14.15
C ASN A 515 26.18 -29.41 12.82
N ALA A 516 25.34 -29.00 11.86
CA ALA A 516 25.84 -28.48 10.59
C ALA A 516 26.72 -27.23 10.82
N PRO A 517 27.84 -27.11 10.08
CA PRO A 517 28.69 -25.93 10.19
C PRO A 517 27.94 -24.68 9.71
N ILE A 518 28.08 -23.59 10.45
CA ILE A 518 27.45 -22.31 10.15
C ILE A 518 28.41 -21.18 10.51
N ASN A 519 28.57 -20.21 9.63
CA ASN A 519 29.44 -19.05 9.83
C ASN A 519 28.64 -17.77 10.19
N GLU A 520 29.36 -16.70 10.53
CA GLU A 520 28.76 -15.43 10.97
C GLU A 520 27.84 -14.78 9.92
N LYS A 521 28.16 -14.89 8.62
CA LYS A 521 27.31 -14.32 7.56
C LYS A 521 26.05 -15.14 7.32
N GLU A 522 26.13 -16.44 7.48
CA GLU A 522 24.96 -17.34 7.46
C GLU A 522 24.05 -17.07 8.65
N ILE A 523 24.62 -16.85 9.84
CA ILE A 523 23.88 -16.42 11.04
C ILE A 523 23.20 -15.07 10.81
N ALA A 524 23.90 -14.09 10.23
CA ALA A 524 23.33 -12.78 9.93
C ALA A 524 22.13 -12.87 8.99
N LEU A 525 22.17 -13.74 7.98
CA LEU A 525 21.03 -13.99 7.09
C LEU A 525 19.85 -14.62 7.83
N ILE A 526 20.10 -15.61 8.70
CA ILE A 526 19.04 -16.24 9.51
C ILE A 526 18.38 -15.20 10.44
N GLN A 527 19.19 -14.37 11.11
CA GLN A 527 18.67 -13.26 11.92
C GLN A 527 17.83 -12.30 11.09
N LYS A 528 18.32 -11.92 9.91
CA LYS A 528 17.60 -11.00 9.02
C LYS A 528 16.26 -11.58 8.55
N MET A 529 16.22 -12.86 8.22
CA MET A 529 14.94 -13.53 7.90
C MET A 529 14.01 -13.60 9.11
N ASN A 530 14.51 -13.86 10.31
CA ASN A 530 13.70 -13.87 11.54
C ASN A 530 13.07 -12.51 11.84
N ASP A 531 13.71 -11.40 11.47
CA ASP A 531 13.17 -10.05 11.63
C ASP A 531 11.93 -9.78 10.76
N PHE A 532 11.61 -10.64 9.77
CA PHE A 532 10.52 -10.43 8.84
C PHE A 532 9.15 -10.28 9.53
N GLY A 533 8.84 -11.16 10.48
CA GLY A 533 7.58 -11.10 11.22
C GLY A 533 7.42 -9.78 12.00
N ALA A 534 8.51 -9.29 12.60
CA ALA A 534 8.50 -7.99 13.27
C ALA A 534 8.32 -6.83 12.28
N ALA A 535 8.94 -6.91 11.10
CA ALA A 535 8.79 -5.92 10.04
C ALA A 535 7.35 -5.88 9.51
N VAL A 536 6.71 -7.03 9.31
CA VAL A 536 5.29 -7.14 8.90
C VAL A 536 4.37 -6.55 9.97
N ALA A 537 4.59 -6.91 11.24
CA ALA A 537 3.80 -6.38 12.36
C ALA A 537 3.92 -4.85 12.46
N GLN A 538 5.14 -4.32 12.38
CA GLN A 538 5.37 -2.88 12.43
C GLN A 538 4.76 -2.15 11.22
N ALA A 539 4.87 -2.73 10.02
CA ALA A 539 4.25 -2.18 8.83
C ALA A 539 2.72 -2.10 8.95
N GLY A 540 2.09 -3.06 9.63
CA GLY A 540 0.65 -3.04 9.93
C GLY A 540 0.26 -1.93 10.92
N VAL A 541 1.07 -1.70 11.95
CA VAL A 541 0.86 -0.63 12.95
C VAL A 541 1.03 0.75 12.32
N ASP A 542 2.08 0.93 11.52
CA ASP A 542 2.44 2.23 10.91
C ASP A 542 1.72 2.48 9.57
N TYR A 543 0.96 1.50 9.07
CA TYR A 543 0.41 1.52 7.72
C TYR A 543 1.50 1.82 6.67
N SER A 544 2.62 1.08 6.70
CA SER A 544 3.85 1.43 5.98
C SER A 544 4.30 0.39 4.96
N PRO A 545 3.84 0.44 3.70
CA PRO A 545 4.43 -0.36 2.62
C PRO A 545 5.94 -0.16 2.47
N SER A 546 6.44 1.06 2.71
CA SER A 546 7.87 1.37 2.61
C SER A 546 8.72 0.61 3.63
N GLY A 547 8.16 0.23 4.78
CA GLY A 547 8.84 -0.64 5.75
C GLY A 547 9.15 -2.01 5.17
N ILE A 548 8.19 -2.61 4.47
CA ILE A 548 8.37 -3.90 3.79
C ILE A 548 9.35 -3.78 2.61
N ALA A 549 9.23 -2.72 1.79
CA ALA A 549 10.14 -2.48 0.67
C ALA A 549 11.60 -2.37 1.13
N ASN A 550 11.86 -1.59 2.17
CA ASN A 550 13.20 -1.44 2.76
C ASN A 550 13.71 -2.76 3.35
N TYR A 551 12.85 -3.52 4.03
CA TYR A 551 13.22 -4.84 4.55
C TYR A 551 13.67 -5.79 3.42
N CYS A 552 12.90 -5.91 2.34
CA CYS A 552 13.26 -6.74 1.18
C CYS A 552 14.59 -6.32 0.56
N TYR A 553 14.83 -5.03 0.43
CA TYR A 553 16.09 -4.50 -0.09
C TYR A 553 17.28 -4.86 0.81
N GLU A 554 17.15 -4.67 2.12
CA GLU A 554 18.23 -4.99 3.07
C GLU A 554 18.52 -6.50 3.11
N LEU A 555 17.50 -7.37 3.11
CA LEU A 555 17.69 -8.82 3.01
C LEU A 555 18.41 -9.19 1.71
N THR A 556 18.04 -8.58 0.61
CA THR A 556 18.66 -8.79 -0.70
C THR A 556 20.13 -8.39 -0.70
N LYS A 557 20.49 -7.26 -0.09
CA LYS A 557 21.89 -6.81 0.07
C LYS A 557 22.71 -7.81 0.89
N GLU A 558 22.18 -8.23 2.03
CA GLU A 558 22.80 -9.19 2.92
C GLU A 558 23.11 -10.50 2.18
N PHE A 559 22.12 -11.02 1.43
CA PHE A 559 22.32 -12.23 0.62
C PHE A 559 23.37 -12.02 -0.48
N ASN A 560 23.39 -10.90 -1.18
CA ASN A 560 24.35 -10.63 -2.23
C ASN A 560 25.78 -10.53 -1.67
N GLN A 561 25.98 -9.98 -0.47
CA GLN A 561 27.26 -9.96 0.22
C GLN A 561 27.72 -11.38 0.63
N PHE A 562 26.80 -12.16 1.19
CA PHE A 562 27.08 -13.57 1.49
C PHE A 562 27.47 -14.35 0.23
N TYR A 563 26.70 -14.23 -0.85
CA TYR A 563 26.93 -14.95 -2.11
C TYR A 563 28.22 -14.56 -2.82
N HIS A 564 28.67 -13.30 -2.62
CA HIS A 564 29.97 -12.84 -3.13
C HIS A 564 31.14 -13.54 -2.42
N ASP A 565 31.04 -13.75 -1.11
CA ASP A 565 32.13 -14.27 -0.30
C ASP A 565 32.12 -15.80 -0.20
N TYR A 566 30.95 -16.43 -0.33
CA TYR A 566 30.79 -17.87 -0.15
C TYR A 566 30.07 -18.50 -1.34
N SER A 567 30.74 -19.52 -1.93
CA SER A 567 30.09 -20.34 -2.96
C SER A 567 29.03 -21.25 -2.32
N ILE A 568 27.89 -21.43 -2.98
CA ILE A 568 26.84 -22.35 -2.54
C ILE A 568 27.10 -23.74 -3.10
N LEU A 569 27.22 -23.87 -4.43
CA LEU A 569 27.36 -25.16 -5.12
C LEU A 569 28.77 -25.77 -5.02
N ASN A 570 29.79 -24.91 -4.84
CA ASN A 570 31.18 -25.32 -4.68
C ASN A 570 31.66 -25.09 -3.25
N ALA A 571 30.81 -25.36 -2.26
CA ALA A 571 31.21 -25.35 -0.85
C ALA A 571 32.19 -26.48 -0.57
N ASP A 572 33.03 -26.32 0.50
CA ASP A 572 34.09 -27.26 0.81
C ASP A 572 33.58 -28.63 1.28
N THR A 573 32.41 -28.66 1.90
CA THR A 573 31.75 -29.88 2.39
C THR A 573 30.31 -30.00 1.91
N GLU A 574 29.78 -31.23 1.89
CA GLU A 574 28.37 -31.49 1.53
C GLU A 574 27.40 -30.86 2.56
N ASP A 575 27.78 -30.84 3.83
CA ASP A 575 26.98 -30.24 4.90
C ASP A 575 26.87 -28.72 4.72
N GLU A 576 27.97 -28.04 4.39
CA GLU A 576 27.92 -26.59 4.04
C GLU A 576 27.09 -26.33 2.79
N LYS A 577 27.26 -27.17 1.75
CA LYS A 577 26.50 -27.04 0.50
C LYS A 577 25.00 -27.14 0.74
N THR A 578 24.55 -28.17 1.45
CA THR A 578 23.14 -28.41 1.74
C THR A 578 22.57 -27.34 2.65
N THR A 579 23.32 -26.92 3.69
CA THR A 579 22.92 -25.81 4.58
C THR A 579 22.74 -24.50 3.79
N ARG A 580 23.68 -24.15 2.91
CA ARG A 580 23.61 -22.94 2.07
C ARG A 580 22.51 -23.00 1.03
N LEU A 581 22.17 -24.18 0.53
CA LEU A 581 21.01 -24.35 -0.36
C LEU A 581 19.69 -24.11 0.39
N VAL A 582 19.52 -24.65 1.59
CA VAL A 582 18.36 -24.38 2.45
C VAL A 582 18.28 -22.91 2.80
N LEU A 583 19.40 -22.29 3.18
CA LEU A 583 19.48 -20.86 3.49
C LEU A 583 19.05 -20.02 2.29
N ALA A 584 19.60 -20.26 1.09
CA ALA A 584 19.26 -19.54 -0.13
C ALA A 584 17.78 -19.71 -0.50
N GLN A 585 17.23 -20.92 -0.39
CA GLN A 585 15.81 -21.18 -0.64
C GLN A 585 14.90 -20.37 0.30
N ASN A 586 15.27 -20.27 1.58
CA ASN A 586 14.49 -19.48 2.54
C ASN A 586 14.63 -17.97 2.31
N VAL A 587 15.80 -17.48 1.93
CA VAL A 587 15.97 -16.08 1.50
C VAL A 587 15.04 -15.77 0.31
N ALA A 588 15.01 -16.64 -0.70
CA ALA A 588 14.09 -16.47 -1.84
C ALA A 588 12.63 -16.48 -1.40
N LYS A 589 12.23 -17.39 -0.49
CA LYS A 589 10.87 -17.44 0.06
C LYS A 589 10.50 -16.15 0.78
N VAL A 590 11.33 -15.65 1.67
CA VAL A 590 11.06 -14.42 2.44
C VAL A 590 11.03 -13.20 1.51
N ILE A 591 11.94 -13.12 0.52
CA ILE A 591 11.87 -12.06 -0.52
C ILE A 591 10.54 -12.13 -1.27
N LYS A 592 10.12 -13.30 -1.73
CA LYS A 592 8.85 -13.49 -2.44
C LYS A 592 7.66 -13.05 -1.58
N ASN A 593 7.59 -13.52 -0.33
CA ASN A 593 6.52 -13.14 0.59
C ASN A 593 6.49 -11.62 0.83
N GLY A 594 7.63 -10.99 1.08
CA GLY A 594 7.71 -9.54 1.25
C GLY A 594 7.31 -8.76 0.00
N MET A 595 7.74 -9.19 -1.19
CA MET A 595 7.35 -8.57 -2.46
C MET A 595 5.86 -8.76 -2.77
N GLU A 596 5.28 -9.90 -2.38
CA GLU A 596 3.84 -10.16 -2.52
C GLU A 596 3.01 -9.18 -1.65
N LEU A 597 3.47 -8.80 -0.46
CA LEU A 597 2.84 -7.76 0.36
C LEU A 597 2.85 -6.37 -0.31
N LEU A 598 3.76 -6.15 -1.24
CA LEU A 598 3.81 -4.95 -2.09
C LEU A 598 3.01 -5.10 -3.39
N GLY A 599 2.40 -6.27 -3.64
CA GLY A 599 1.75 -6.60 -4.90
C GLY A 599 2.73 -6.73 -6.06
N ILE A 600 3.98 -7.10 -5.80
CA ILE A 600 5.06 -7.24 -6.77
C ILE A 600 5.38 -8.71 -6.99
N GLU A 601 5.28 -9.15 -8.23
CA GLU A 601 5.68 -10.48 -8.65
C GLU A 601 7.21 -10.60 -8.79
N VAL A 602 7.74 -11.79 -8.59
CA VAL A 602 9.17 -12.09 -8.78
C VAL A 602 9.33 -13.18 -9.83
N PRO A 603 10.21 -13.00 -10.85
CA PRO A 603 10.33 -13.95 -11.94
C PRO A 603 11.21 -15.15 -11.54
N GLU A 604 10.85 -16.33 -12.00
CA GLU A 604 11.65 -17.55 -11.80
C GLU A 604 12.98 -17.50 -12.58
N ARG A 605 13.01 -16.80 -13.71
CA ARG A 605 14.16 -16.63 -14.63
C ARG A 605 14.27 -15.17 -15.05
N MET A 606 15.50 -14.68 -15.19
CA MET A 606 15.74 -13.30 -15.59
C MET A 606 17.13 -13.12 -16.20
#